data_39b03829e713886bcb0f1aea598d5036
#
_entry.id   39b03829e713886bcb0f1aea598d5036
#
_cell.length_a   1.000
_cell.length_b   1.000
_cell.length_c   1.000
_cell.angle_alpha   90.00
_cell.angle_beta   90.00
_cell.angle_gamma   90.00
#
_symmetry.space_group_name_H-M   'P 1'
#
loop_
_entity.id
_entity.type
_entity.pdbx_description
1 polymer ?
#
loop_
_entity_poly.entity_id
_entity_poly.type
_entity_poly.pdbx_seq_one_letter_code
_entity_poly.pdbx_strand_id
1 'polypeptide(L)'
;MIPNIITVGALCAGLTAVRFAIAEQWEFAMVAVVVAAILDALDGTIARLLKAASDFGAELDSLSDVIAFGVAPGLIIYFWSLSEIGGIGWAAGLFFAVCCALRLARFNSTLETRPRYANNFFTGVPAPGGALLALLPLLMSREFGDGFFRHPAVTGPWIVLIALLMVSQIPTYSLKRLRVPQRYFLPMLVLIGLLGAGLAGAPWHTLLILSLVYLGSFPFSYRSFKRLKAEAGAEENDVDESETEVVNEEGGDEAPSTHLREV
;
A
#
# COMPACT_ATOMS: atom_id res chain seq x y z
N MET A 1 8.74 -21.95 -8.76
CA MET A 1 8.21 -22.80 -7.66
C MET A 1 8.61 -22.31 -6.27
N ILE A 2 9.87 -21.93 -6.01
CA ILE A 2 10.31 -21.45 -4.68
C ILE A 2 9.52 -20.22 -4.19
N PRO A 3 9.30 -19.15 -4.99
CA PRO A 3 8.49 -18.02 -4.53
C PRO A 3 7.10 -18.43 -4.06
N ASN A 4 6.40 -19.27 -4.85
CA ASN A 4 5.03 -19.70 -4.51
C ASN A 4 4.93 -20.47 -3.19
N ILE A 5 5.98 -21.18 -2.79
CA ILE A 5 6.04 -21.87 -1.48
C ILE A 5 6.08 -20.84 -0.35
N ILE A 6 6.80 -19.74 -0.54
CA ILE A 6 6.90 -18.65 0.45
C ILE A 6 5.56 -17.91 0.54
N THR A 7 4.91 -17.65 -0.61
CA THR A 7 3.56 -17.05 -0.65
C THR A 7 2.54 -17.92 0.09
N VAL A 8 2.57 -19.25 -0.11
CA VAL A 8 1.74 -20.19 0.68
C VAL A 8 2.08 -20.12 2.16
N GLY A 9 3.36 -19.95 2.51
CA GLY A 9 3.78 -19.71 3.89
C GLY A 9 3.18 -18.43 4.48
N ALA A 10 3.14 -17.34 3.71
CA ALA A 10 2.50 -16.07 4.11
C ALA A 10 0.98 -16.26 4.33
N LEU A 11 0.32 -16.99 3.42
CA LEU A 11 -1.09 -17.36 3.56
C LEU A 11 -1.35 -18.17 4.84
N CYS A 12 -0.52 -19.19 5.11
CA CYS A 12 -0.63 -20.00 6.33
C CYS A 12 -0.41 -19.15 7.59
N ALA A 13 0.52 -18.20 7.57
CA ALA A 13 0.75 -17.28 8.68
C ALA A 13 -0.48 -16.38 8.91
N GLY A 14 -1.09 -15.82 7.85
CA GLY A 14 -2.32 -15.04 7.92
C GLY A 14 -3.50 -15.83 8.53
N LEU A 15 -3.72 -17.05 8.08
CA LEU A 15 -4.74 -17.94 8.65
C LEU A 15 -4.43 -18.32 10.10
N THR A 16 -3.16 -18.51 10.44
CA THR A 16 -2.72 -18.78 11.81
C THR A 16 -2.97 -17.57 12.72
N ALA A 17 -2.84 -16.35 12.22
CA ALA A 17 -3.20 -15.14 12.93
C ALA A 17 -4.70 -15.13 13.33
N VAL A 18 -5.60 -15.55 12.44
CA VAL A 18 -7.03 -15.71 12.75
C VAL A 18 -7.26 -16.75 13.83
N ARG A 19 -6.57 -17.89 13.75
CA ARG A 19 -6.65 -18.92 14.81
C ARG A 19 -6.25 -18.39 16.17
N PHE A 20 -5.16 -17.62 16.24
CA PHE A 20 -4.71 -16.99 17.50
C PHE A 20 -5.71 -15.95 17.98
N ALA A 21 -6.34 -15.17 17.09
CA ALA A 21 -7.38 -14.21 17.45
C ALA A 21 -8.62 -14.90 18.07
N ILE A 22 -9.06 -16.03 17.51
CA ILE A 22 -10.16 -16.84 18.05
C ILE A 22 -9.80 -17.39 19.46
N ALA A 23 -8.52 -17.70 19.68
CA ALA A 23 -8.01 -18.16 20.98
C ALA A 23 -7.67 -17.00 21.95
N GLU A 24 -8.01 -15.75 21.62
CA GLU A 24 -7.72 -14.53 22.37
C GLU A 24 -6.22 -14.28 22.63
N GLN A 25 -5.37 -14.89 21.81
CA GLN A 25 -3.91 -14.76 21.89
C GLN A 25 -3.42 -13.60 20.99
N TRP A 26 -3.74 -12.37 21.39
CA TRP A 26 -3.58 -11.16 20.58
C TRP A 26 -2.14 -10.91 20.12
N GLU A 27 -1.17 -11.19 21.00
CA GLU A 27 0.25 -11.04 20.71
C GLU A 27 0.70 -11.97 19.58
N PHE A 28 0.32 -13.27 19.69
CA PHE A 28 0.65 -14.24 18.66
C PHE A 28 -0.09 -13.97 17.35
N ALA A 29 -1.31 -13.43 17.41
CA ALA A 29 -2.05 -13.00 16.23
C ALA A 29 -1.31 -11.87 15.49
N MET A 30 -0.84 -10.84 16.21
CA MET A 30 -0.05 -9.76 15.63
C MET A 30 1.28 -10.25 15.05
N VAL A 31 2.01 -11.09 15.79
CA VAL A 31 3.27 -11.70 15.31
C VAL A 31 3.04 -12.47 14.02
N ALA A 32 1.96 -13.25 13.94
CA ALA A 32 1.65 -14.02 12.73
C ALA A 32 1.36 -13.12 11.51
N VAL A 33 0.68 -11.97 11.70
CA VAL A 33 0.51 -10.96 10.62
C VAL A 33 1.85 -10.36 10.20
N VAL A 34 2.75 -10.07 11.13
CA VAL A 34 4.10 -9.56 10.82
C VAL A 34 4.92 -10.61 10.08
N VAL A 35 4.85 -11.88 10.48
CA VAL A 35 5.50 -12.98 9.78
C VAL A 35 4.95 -13.11 8.35
N ALA A 36 3.63 -13.00 8.16
CA ALA A 36 3.03 -12.98 6.84
C ALA A 36 3.59 -11.83 5.98
N ALA A 37 3.71 -10.62 6.54
CA ALA A 37 4.27 -9.46 5.83
C ALA A 37 5.75 -9.62 5.47
N ILE A 38 6.54 -10.28 6.31
CA ILE A 38 7.95 -10.59 6.00
C ILE A 38 8.04 -11.62 4.88
N LEU A 39 7.22 -12.67 4.91
CA LEU A 39 7.20 -13.71 3.89
C LEU A 39 6.76 -13.14 2.54
N ASP A 40 5.72 -12.29 2.50
CA ASP A 40 5.26 -11.56 1.32
C ASP A 40 6.38 -10.69 0.71
N ALA A 41 7.10 -9.91 1.52
CA ALA A 41 8.23 -9.11 1.05
C ALA A 41 9.37 -9.98 0.49
N LEU A 42 9.56 -11.18 1.03
CA LEU A 42 10.60 -12.12 0.61
C LEU A 42 10.24 -12.79 -0.71
N ASP A 43 9.00 -13.28 -0.90
CA ASP A 43 8.60 -13.98 -2.13
C ASP A 43 8.68 -13.08 -3.36
N GLY A 44 8.19 -11.84 -3.26
CA GLY A 44 8.32 -10.84 -4.33
C GLY A 44 9.78 -10.48 -4.63
N THR A 45 10.67 -10.50 -3.63
CA THR A 45 12.11 -10.26 -3.83
C THR A 45 12.78 -11.45 -4.50
N ILE A 46 12.49 -12.67 -4.04
CA ILE A 46 13.04 -13.92 -4.57
C ILE A 46 12.54 -14.17 -6.00
N ALA A 47 11.24 -13.88 -6.29
CA ALA A 47 10.69 -14.01 -7.63
C ALA A 47 11.45 -13.14 -8.65
N ARG A 48 11.77 -11.89 -8.27
CA ARG A 48 12.57 -10.97 -9.11
C ARG A 48 14.01 -11.42 -9.25
N LEU A 49 14.65 -11.86 -8.18
CA LEU A 49 16.04 -12.30 -8.17
C LEU A 49 16.25 -13.55 -9.05
N LEU A 50 15.33 -14.51 -8.96
CA LEU A 50 15.37 -15.76 -9.71
C LEU A 50 14.78 -15.62 -11.13
N LYS A 51 14.24 -14.45 -11.51
CA LYS A 51 13.50 -14.26 -12.77
C LYS A 51 12.39 -15.31 -12.95
N ALA A 52 11.76 -15.70 -11.85
CA ALA A 52 10.77 -16.78 -11.77
C ALA A 52 9.34 -16.23 -11.59
N ALA A 53 9.09 -15.00 -12.05
CA ALA A 53 7.75 -14.42 -12.07
C ALA A 53 6.86 -15.26 -13.01
N SER A 54 5.64 -15.59 -12.56
CA SER A 54 4.61 -16.28 -13.34
C SER A 54 3.25 -15.70 -13.02
N ASP A 55 2.31 -15.75 -13.98
CA ASP A 55 0.95 -15.26 -13.80
C ASP A 55 0.25 -15.97 -12.63
N PHE A 56 0.43 -17.29 -12.52
CA PHE A 56 -0.07 -18.06 -11.38
C PHE A 56 0.49 -17.56 -10.04
N GLY A 57 1.79 -17.22 -9.99
CA GLY A 57 2.43 -16.69 -8.79
C GLY A 57 1.86 -15.31 -8.39
N ALA A 58 1.60 -14.44 -9.36
CA ALA A 58 1.02 -13.12 -9.12
C ALA A 58 -0.43 -13.18 -8.61
N GLU A 59 -1.23 -14.12 -9.14
CA GLU A 59 -2.59 -14.36 -8.65
C GLU A 59 -2.60 -14.96 -7.23
N LEU A 60 -1.72 -15.94 -6.98
CA LEU A 60 -1.57 -16.55 -5.66
C LEU A 60 -1.13 -15.53 -4.61
N ASP A 61 -0.22 -14.62 -4.95
CA ASP A 61 0.26 -13.52 -4.12
C ASP A 61 -0.92 -12.60 -3.74
N SER A 62 -1.70 -12.16 -4.73
CA SER A 62 -2.87 -11.32 -4.50
C SER A 62 -3.93 -11.97 -3.60
N LEU A 63 -4.18 -13.27 -3.77
CA LEU A 63 -5.12 -14.02 -2.92
C LEU A 63 -4.58 -14.17 -1.48
N SER A 64 -3.29 -14.45 -1.34
CA SER A 64 -2.60 -14.50 -0.05
C SER A 64 -2.69 -13.17 0.69
N ASP A 65 -2.45 -12.06 -0.01
CA ASP A 65 -2.51 -10.69 0.51
C ASP A 65 -3.89 -10.33 1.06
N VAL A 66 -4.96 -10.65 0.31
CA VAL A 66 -6.34 -10.41 0.78
C VAL A 66 -6.58 -11.11 2.12
N ILE A 67 -6.12 -12.34 2.28
CA ILE A 67 -6.32 -13.11 3.51
C ILE A 67 -5.43 -12.60 4.63
N ALA A 68 -4.13 -12.43 4.38
CA ALA A 68 -3.16 -12.06 5.39
C ALA A 68 -3.30 -10.60 5.87
N PHE A 69 -3.66 -9.68 4.97
CA PHE A 69 -3.68 -8.24 5.26
C PHE A 69 -5.08 -7.61 5.21
N GLY A 70 -6.08 -8.34 4.71
CA GLY A 70 -7.49 -7.91 4.73
C GLY A 70 -8.29 -8.67 5.79
N VAL A 71 -8.42 -9.98 5.58
CA VAL A 71 -9.30 -10.83 6.42
C VAL A 71 -8.74 -10.98 7.83
N ALA A 72 -7.46 -11.34 7.96
CA ALA A 72 -6.87 -11.60 9.28
C ALA A 72 -6.89 -10.36 10.19
N PRO A 73 -6.43 -9.16 9.80
CA PRO A 73 -6.52 -7.97 10.66
C PRO A 73 -7.96 -7.56 10.96
N GLY A 74 -8.86 -7.65 9.96
CA GLY A 74 -10.29 -7.38 10.16
C GLY A 74 -10.90 -8.25 11.24
N LEU A 75 -10.62 -9.56 11.21
CA LEU A 75 -11.09 -10.53 12.22
C LEU A 75 -10.40 -10.35 13.56
N ILE A 76 -9.11 -10.04 13.61
CA ILE A 76 -8.39 -9.74 14.86
C ILE A 76 -9.09 -8.59 15.59
N ILE A 77 -9.33 -7.47 14.91
CA ILE A 77 -10.00 -6.29 15.51
C ILE A 77 -11.45 -6.61 15.87
N TYR A 78 -12.14 -7.39 15.04
CA TYR A 78 -13.50 -7.82 15.36
C TYR A 78 -13.54 -8.61 16.69
N PHE A 79 -12.77 -9.68 16.81
CA PHE A 79 -12.76 -10.49 18.01
C PHE A 79 -12.21 -9.75 19.23
N TRP A 80 -11.23 -8.86 19.02
CA TRP A 80 -10.60 -8.13 20.13
C TRP A 80 -11.52 -7.05 20.73
N SER A 81 -12.28 -6.33 19.91
CA SER A 81 -13.06 -5.16 20.35
C SER A 81 -14.49 -5.14 19.81
N LEU A 82 -14.68 -5.33 18.50
CA LEU A 82 -15.94 -5.02 17.84
C LEU A 82 -17.01 -6.10 18.01
N SER A 83 -16.69 -7.27 18.55
CA SER A 83 -17.64 -8.33 18.86
C SER A 83 -18.72 -7.88 19.85
N GLU A 84 -18.40 -6.92 20.74
CA GLU A 84 -19.35 -6.36 21.71
C GLU A 84 -20.55 -5.65 21.07
N ILE A 85 -20.36 -5.09 19.87
CA ILE A 85 -21.44 -4.39 19.11
C ILE A 85 -22.08 -5.28 18.04
N GLY A 86 -21.81 -6.59 18.08
CA GLY A 86 -22.49 -7.61 17.27
C GLY A 86 -22.35 -7.40 15.77
N GLY A 87 -23.48 -7.38 15.05
CA GLY A 87 -23.51 -7.32 13.58
C GLY A 87 -22.87 -6.05 12.97
N ILE A 88 -22.91 -4.91 13.65
CA ILE A 88 -22.26 -3.67 13.21
C ILE A 88 -20.74 -3.84 13.26
N GLY A 89 -20.22 -4.44 14.32
CA GLY A 89 -18.78 -4.72 14.43
C GLY A 89 -18.29 -5.70 13.35
N TRP A 90 -19.08 -6.74 13.09
CA TRP A 90 -18.82 -7.66 11.98
C TRP A 90 -18.77 -6.94 10.63
N ALA A 91 -19.76 -6.07 10.37
CA ALA A 91 -19.83 -5.30 9.14
C ALA A 91 -18.59 -4.41 8.95
N ALA A 92 -18.06 -3.79 10.02
CA ALA A 92 -16.84 -2.98 9.96
C ALA A 92 -15.59 -3.82 9.61
N GLY A 93 -15.42 -4.99 10.22
CA GLY A 93 -14.34 -5.93 9.90
C GLY A 93 -14.43 -6.46 8.46
N LEU A 94 -15.65 -6.83 8.03
CA LEU A 94 -15.92 -7.26 6.66
C LEU A 94 -15.65 -6.15 5.65
N PHE A 95 -16.07 -4.91 5.93
CA PHE A 95 -15.82 -3.74 5.09
C PHE A 95 -14.33 -3.52 4.89
N PHE A 96 -13.51 -3.66 5.94
CA PHE A 96 -12.05 -3.57 5.83
C PHE A 96 -11.49 -4.63 4.87
N ALA A 97 -11.90 -5.89 5.02
CA ALA A 97 -11.45 -6.99 4.15
C ALA A 97 -11.85 -6.76 2.68
N VAL A 98 -13.08 -6.30 2.44
CA VAL A 98 -13.58 -5.96 1.09
C VAL A 98 -12.79 -4.81 0.49
N CYS A 99 -12.51 -3.74 1.25
CA CYS A 99 -11.69 -2.63 0.79
C CYS A 99 -10.27 -3.06 0.43
N CYS A 100 -9.68 -3.98 1.22
CA CYS A 100 -8.38 -4.57 0.90
C CYS A 100 -8.41 -5.32 -0.43
N ALA A 101 -9.42 -6.17 -0.65
CA ALA A 101 -9.60 -6.92 -1.89
C ALA A 101 -9.80 -6.00 -3.11
N LEU A 102 -10.67 -4.99 -2.99
CA LEU A 102 -10.92 -4.00 -4.05
C LEU A 102 -9.65 -3.21 -4.41
N ARG A 103 -8.85 -2.85 -3.40
CA ARG A 103 -7.56 -2.19 -3.62
C ARG A 103 -6.62 -3.07 -4.43
N LEU A 104 -6.47 -4.35 -4.07
CA LEU A 104 -5.60 -5.30 -4.78
C LEU A 104 -6.08 -5.55 -6.20
N ALA A 105 -7.37 -5.76 -6.40
CA ALA A 105 -7.97 -5.91 -7.73
C ALA A 105 -7.71 -4.69 -8.62
N ARG A 106 -7.90 -3.47 -8.07
CA ARG A 106 -7.60 -2.24 -8.79
C ARG A 106 -6.12 -2.09 -9.11
N PHE A 107 -5.24 -2.46 -8.18
CA PHE A 107 -3.79 -2.42 -8.42
C PHE A 107 -3.40 -3.32 -9.59
N ASN A 108 -3.90 -4.54 -9.62
CA ASN A 108 -3.61 -5.51 -10.68
C ASN A 108 -4.14 -5.03 -12.05
N SER A 109 -5.37 -4.51 -12.09
CA SER A 109 -5.98 -4.04 -13.34
C SER A 109 -5.30 -2.79 -13.94
N THR A 110 -4.59 -2.00 -13.14
CA THR A 110 -3.96 -0.75 -13.59
C THR A 110 -2.45 -0.88 -13.86
N LEU A 111 -1.84 -2.06 -13.66
CA LEU A 111 -0.40 -2.26 -13.85
C LEU A 111 0.07 -1.97 -15.27
N GLU A 112 -0.74 -2.30 -16.28
CA GLU A 112 -0.40 -2.17 -17.71
C GLU A 112 -0.62 -0.75 -18.29
N THR A 113 -1.49 0.05 -17.67
CA THR A 113 -1.95 1.34 -18.21
C THR A 113 -1.38 2.57 -17.51
N ARG A 114 -0.47 2.40 -16.54
CA ARG A 114 0.05 3.51 -15.72
C ARG A 114 0.98 4.43 -16.47
N PRO A 115 0.75 5.77 -16.44
CA PRO A 115 1.69 6.77 -16.95
C PRO A 115 3.04 6.70 -16.20
N ARG A 116 4.14 7.07 -16.85
CA ARG A 116 5.51 6.99 -16.29
C ARG A 116 5.70 7.80 -15.02
N TYR A 117 5.05 8.96 -14.88
CA TYR A 117 5.14 9.80 -13.67
C TYR A 117 4.42 9.17 -12.46
N ALA A 118 3.32 8.45 -12.68
CA ALA A 118 2.55 7.79 -11.63
C ALA A 118 3.27 6.56 -11.04
N ASN A 119 4.33 6.08 -11.69
CA ASN A 119 5.11 4.92 -11.23
C ASN A 119 5.87 5.13 -9.90
N ASN A 120 6.02 6.38 -9.44
CA ASN A 120 6.74 6.71 -8.21
C ASN A 120 5.83 6.68 -6.97
N PHE A 121 4.51 6.61 -7.16
CA PHE A 121 3.52 6.63 -6.08
C PHE A 121 2.61 5.41 -6.14
N PHE A 122 2.29 4.85 -4.97
CA PHE A 122 1.18 3.94 -4.85
C PHE A 122 -0.13 4.72 -4.74
N THR A 123 -1.18 4.21 -5.35
CA THR A 123 -2.54 4.74 -5.18
C THR A 123 -3.15 4.06 -3.95
N GLY A 124 -3.42 4.82 -2.90
CA GLY A 124 -3.93 4.32 -1.62
C GLY A 124 -2.86 3.68 -0.73
N VAL A 125 -3.27 3.26 0.46
CA VAL A 125 -2.42 2.59 1.45
C VAL A 125 -2.10 1.16 0.99
N PRO A 126 -0.83 0.70 0.94
CA PRO A 126 -0.51 -0.69 0.61
C PRO A 126 -1.10 -1.67 1.63
N ALA A 127 -1.45 -2.91 1.19
CA ALA A 127 -2.14 -3.89 2.03
C ALA A 127 -1.42 -4.20 3.35
N PRO A 128 -0.10 -4.46 3.38
CA PRO A 128 0.62 -4.66 4.64
C PRO A 128 0.60 -3.41 5.54
N GLY A 129 0.69 -2.20 4.95
CA GLY A 129 0.57 -0.95 5.69
C GLY A 129 -0.82 -0.74 6.29
N GLY A 130 -1.87 -1.07 5.52
CA GLY A 130 -3.25 -1.04 6.00
C GLY A 130 -3.50 -2.01 7.15
N ALA A 131 -2.96 -3.23 7.07
CA ALA A 131 -3.01 -4.22 8.13
C ALA A 131 -2.35 -3.71 9.43
N LEU A 132 -1.13 -3.14 9.29
CA LEU A 132 -0.40 -2.58 10.43
C LEU A 132 -1.16 -1.41 11.09
N LEU A 133 -1.73 -0.51 10.29
CA LEU A 133 -2.54 0.61 10.79
C LEU A 133 -3.87 0.14 11.39
N ALA A 134 -4.51 -0.90 10.84
CA ALA A 134 -5.73 -1.47 11.41
C ALA A 134 -5.48 -2.02 12.82
N LEU A 135 -4.30 -2.63 13.05
CA LEU A 135 -3.88 -3.17 14.34
C LEU A 135 -3.31 -2.12 15.32
N LEU A 136 -3.18 -0.85 14.90
CA LEU A 136 -2.63 0.22 15.76
C LEU A 136 -3.38 0.41 17.08
N PRO A 137 -4.73 0.38 17.18
CA PRO A 137 -5.43 0.46 18.46
C PRO A 137 -5.03 -0.68 19.42
N LEU A 138 -4.84 -1.88 18.91
CA LEU A 138 -4.38 -3.03 19.68
C LEU A 138 -2.95 -2.83 20.22
N LEU A 139 -2.03 -2.28 19.38
CA LEU A 139 -0.68 -1.91 19.81
C LEU A 139 -0.69 -0.81 20.88
N MET A 140 -1.55 0.21 20.70
CA MET A 140 -1.68 1.32 21.65
C MET A 140 -2.27 0.85 22.98
N SER A 141 -3.26 -0.06 22.96
CA SER A 141 -3.88 -0.57 24.18
C SER A 141 -2.87 -1.33 25.06
N ARG A 142 -1.92 -2.00 24.44
CA ARG A 142 -0.86 -2.70 25.13
C ARG A 142 0.08 -1.76 25.91
N GLU A 143 0.38 -0.58 25.35
CA GLU A 143 1.31 0.39 25.96
C GLU A 143 0.62 1.32 26.95
N PHE A 144 -0.61 1.74 26.65
CA PHE A 144 -1.35 2.77 27.40
C PHE A 144 -2.54 2.23 28.17
N GLY A 145 -2.84 0.92 28.06
CA GLY A 145 -3.97 0.25 28.72
C GLY A 145 -5.22 0.16 27.84
N ASP A 146 -6.05 -0.84 28.15
CA ASP A 146 -7.19 -1.27 27.33
C ASP A 146 -8.37 -0.29 27.30
N GLY A 147 -8.54 0.53 28.33
CA GLY A 147 -9.80 1.25 28.56
C GLY A 147 -10.30 2.11 27.42
N PHE A 148 -9.44 2.90 26.78
CA PHE A 148 -9.81 3.79 25.68
C PHE A 148 -9.68 3.12 24.32
N PHE A 149 -8.54 2.47 24.06
CA PHE A 149 -8.19 1.96 22.72
C PHE A 149 -8.99 0.71 22.33
N ARG A 150 -9.44 -0.09 23.31
CA ARG A 150 -10.27 -1.27 23.07
C ARG A 150 -11.75 -0.95 22.89
N HIS A 151 -12.17 0.27 23.23
CA HIS A 151 -13.57 0.64 23.16
C HIS A 151 -14.09 0.62 21.69
N PRO A 152 -15.24 -0.05 21.39
CA PRO A 152 -15.75 -0.18 20.01
C PRO A 152 -16.02 1.16 19.32
N ALA A 153 -16.36 2.22 20.07
CA ALA A 153 -16.55 3.57 19.53
C ALA A 153 -15.23 4.22 19.03
N VAL A 154 -14.06 3.69 19.41
CA VAL A 154 -12.75 4.12 18.91
C VAL A 154 -12.29 3.22 17.77
N THR A 155 -12.33 1.90 17.99
CA THR A 155 -11.84 0.90 17.03
C THR A 155 -12.71 0.80 15.77
N GLY A 156 -14.03 0.95 15.90
CA GLY A 156 -14.96 0.88 14.76
C GLY A 156 -14.72 1.99 13.73
N PRO A 157 -14.81 3.27 14.11
CA PRO A 157 -14.47 4.37 13.18
C PRO A 157 -13.02 4.30 12.66
N TRP A 158 -12.07 3.84 13.49
CA TRP A 158 -10.69 3.68 13.09
C TRP A 158 -10.51 2.68 11.95
N ILE A 159 -11.03 1.45 12.09
CA ILE A 159 -10.90 0.43 11.04
C ILE A 159 -11.61 0.84 9.74
N VAL A 160 -12.76 1.52 9.84
CA VAL A 160 -13.47 2.08 8.68
C VAL A 160 -12.65 3.18 8.01
N LEU A 161 -12.02 4.07 8.78
CA LEU A 161 -11.13 5.09 8.25
C LEU A 161 -9.96 4.48 7.46
N ILE A 162 -9.29 3.47 8.03
CA ILE A 162 -8.17 2.80 7.34
C ILE A 162 -8.65 2.07 6.08
N ALA A 163 -9.82 1.42 6.13
CA ALA A 163 -10.44 0.79 4.95
C ALA A 163 -10.68 1.80 3.82
N LEU A 164 -11.22 2.97 4.12
CA LEU A 164 -11.43 4.05 3.16
C LEU A 164 -10.10 4.60 2.61
N LEU A 165 -9.08 4.74 3.46
CA LEU A 165 -7.74 5.15 3.03
C LEU A 165 -7.10 4.14 2.07
N MET A 166 -7.36 2.84 2.24
CA MET A 166 -6.86 1.81 1.33
C MET A 166 -7.46 1.93 -0.07
N VAL A 167 -8.76 2.21 -0.18
CA VAL A 167 -9.46 2.37 -1.47
C VAL A 167 -9.26 3.76 -2.06
N SER A 168 -8.87 4.75 -1.24
CA SER A 168 -8.67 6.13 -1.67
C SER A 168 -7.60 6.24 -2.77
N GLN A 169 -7.66 7.31 -3.56
CA GLN A 169 -6.64 7.62 -4.57
C GLN A 169 -5.50 8.48 -4.01
N ILE A 170 -5.38 8.55 -2.68
CA ILE A 170 -4.33 9.33 -2.04
C ILE A 170 -2.98 8.69 -2.38
N PRO A 171 -2.07 9.45 -3.00
CA PRO A 171 -0.76 8.93 -3.35
C PRO A 171 0.07 8.71 -2.09
N THR A 172 0.56 7.49 -1.91
CA THR A 172 1.50 7.14 -0.86
C THR A 172 2.88 6.86 -1.45
N TYR A 173 3.94 7.19 -0.70
CA TYR A 173 5.30 6.98 -1.19
C TYR A 173 5.56 5.50 -1.52
N SER A 174 6.06 5.25 -2.73
CA SER A 174 6.55 3.93 -3.14
C SER A 174 8.02 3.80 -2.76
N LEU A 175 8.32 3.01 -1.71
CA LEU A 175 9.68 2.67 -1.32
C LEU A 175 10.43 1.83 -2.39
N LYS A 176 9.70 1.22 -3.34
CA LYS A 176 10.27 0.30 -4.36
C LYS A 176 11.18 0.97 -5.40
N ARG A 177 11.15 2.29 -5.56
CA ARG A 177 11.91 3.02 -6.60
C ARG A 177 12.91 4.04 -6.07
N LEU A 178 13.19 4.03 -4.78
CA LEU A 178 14.33 4.78 -4.27
C LEU A 178 15.60 4.20 -4.92
N ARG A 179 16.05 4.82 -6.03
CA ARG A 179 17.44 4.66 -6.48
C ARG A 179 18.29 5.24 -5.36
N VAL A 180 18.70 4.38 -4.44
CA VAL A 180 19.56 4.78 -3.32
C VAL A 180 20.94 5.08 -3.91
N PRO A 181 21.38 6.36 -3.97
CA PRO A 181 22.74 6.66 -4.35
C PRO A 181 23.70 5.89 -3.43
N GLN A 182 24.85 5.47 -3.93
CA GLN A 182 25.81 4.65 -3.15
C GLN A 182 26.14 5.23 -1.77
N ARG A 183 26.08 6.55 -1.62
CA ARG A 183 26.32 7.24 -0.34
C ARG A 183 25.29 6.90 0.76
N TYR A 184 24.07 6.47 0.40
CA TYR A 184 23.02 6.09 1.36
C TYR A 184 22.94 4.59 1.61
N PHE A 185 23.79 3.79 0.98
CA PHE A 185 23.78 2.34 1.16
C PHE A 185 24.09 1.95 2.62
N LEU A 186 25.12 2.55 3.23
CA LEU A 186 25.48 2.29 4.62
C LEU A 186 24.39 2.72 5.62
N PRO A 187 23.83 3.95 5.56
CA PRO A 187 22.72 4.35 6.41
C PRO A 187 21.48 3.45 6.28
N MET A 188 21.17 2.99 5.05
CA MET A 188 20.05 2.08 4.81
C MET A 188 20.29 0.70 5.45
N LEU A 189 21.51 0.17 5.36
CA LEU A 189 21.88 -1.10 5.99
C LEU A 189 21.79 -1.01 7.52
N VAL A 190 22.25 0.12 8.10
CA VAL A 190 22.11 0.40 9.54
C VAL A 190 20.65 0.49 9.95
N LEU A 191 19.81 1.16 9.15
CA LEU A 191 18.36 1.25 9.41
C LEU A 191 17.69 -0.12 9.40
N ILE A 192 18.01 -0.97 8.41
CA ILE A 192 17.48 -2.34 8.33
C ILE A 192 17.94 -3.16 9.55
N GLY A 193 19.22 -3.06 9.91
CA GLY A 193 19.76 -3.73 11.10
C GLY A 193 19.09 -3.25 12.39
N LEU A 194 18.86 -1.93 12.53
CA LEU A 194 18.17 -1.35 13.68
C LEU A 194 16.71 -1.81 13.78
N LEU A 195 15.99 -1.87 12.64
CA LEU A 195 14.64 -2.41 12.59
C LEU A 195 14.59 -3.88 12.97
N GLY A 196 15.54 -4.69 12.46
CA GLY A 196 15.64 -6.10 12.82
C GLY A 196 15.96 -6.30 14.30
N ALA A 197 16.91 -5.54 14.84
CA ALA A 197 17.23 -5.56 16.27
C ALA A 197 16.06 -5.09 17.15
N GLY A 198 15.36 -4.04 16.72
CA GLY A 198 14.16 -3.54 17.39
C GLY A 198 13.03 -4.58 17.41
N LEU A 199 12.76 -5.25 16.29
CA LEU A 199 11.76 -6.34 16.23
C LEU A 199 12.15 -7.54 17.09
N ALA A 200 13.44 -7.83 17.22
CA ALA A 200 13.91 -8.94 18.07
C ALA A 200 13.89 -8.58 19.57
N GLY A 201 14.26 -7.35 19.93
CA GLY A 201 14.39 -6.93 21.33
C GLY A 201 13.14 -6.29 21.94
N ALA A 202 12.40 -5.51 21.14
CA ALA A 202 11.21 -4.78 21.59
C ALA A 202 10.16 -4.71 20.46
N PRO A 203 9.54 -5.86 20.06
CA PRO A 203 8.70 -5.94 18.87
C PRO A 203 7.53 -4.95 18.90
N TRP A 204 6.87 -4.81 20.03
CA TRP A 204 5.69 -3.97 20.19
C TRP A 204 5.99 -2.49 20.00
N HIS A 205 7.03 -1.97 20.66
CA HIS A 205 7.47 -0.58 20.51
C HIS A 205 7.91 -0.30 19.07
N THR A 206 8.62 -1.23 18.45
CA THR A 206 9.09 -1.09 17.07
C THR A 206 7.93 -1.02 16.08
N LEU A 207 6.93 -1.90 16.23
CA LEU A 207 5.72 -1.89 15.41
C LEU A 207 4.89 -0.63 15.63
N LEU A 208 4.78 -0.16 16.88
CA LEU A 208 4.08 1.08 17.22
C LEU A 208 4.76 2.28 16.57
N ILE A 209 6.07 2.43 16.73
CA ILE A 209 6.85 3.52 16.11
C ILE A 209 6.73 3.47 14.58
N LEU A 210 6.87 2.29 13.98
CA LEU A 210 6.74 2.10 12.54
C LEU A 210 5.36 2.53 12.04
N SER A 211 4.28 2.15 12.76
CA SER A 211 2.91 2.54 12.44
C SER A 211 2.70 4.05 12.52
N LEU A 212 3.24 4.69 13.58
CA LEU A 212 3.12 6.14 13.78
C LEU A 212 3.93 6.93 12.74
N VAL A 213 5.14 6.49 12.42
CA VAL A 213 5.98 7.09 11.36
C VAL A 213 5.28 6.95 10.01
N TYR A 214 4.70 5.77 9.73
CA TYR A 214 3.97 5.54 8.50
C TYR A 214 2.72 6.43 8.40
N LEU A 215 1.93 6.55 9.48
CA LEU A 215 0.78 7.45 9.55
C LEU A 215 1.21 8.92 9.34
N GLY A 216 2.30 9.34 9.98
CA GLY A 216 2.87 10.69 9.84
C GLY A 216 3.41 11.01 8.44
N SER A 217 3.70 9.98 7.62
CA SER A 217 4.19 10.16 6.25
C SER A 217 3.09 10.61 5.26
N PHE A 218 1.80 10.38 5.56
CA PHE A 218 0.68 10.69 4.66
C PHE A 218 0.58 12.16 4.24
N PRO A 219 0.64 13.16 5.14
CA PRO A 219 0.53 14.56 4.74
C PRO A 219 1.69 15.01 3.86
N PHE A 220 2.89 14.44 4.07
CA PHE A 220 4.06 14.74 3.23
C PHE A 220 3.92 14.11 1.83
N SER A 221 3.44 12.86 1.76
CA SER A 221 3.19 12.17 0.48
C SER A 221 2.15 12.91 -0.36
N TYR A 222 1.06 13.37 0.25
CA TYR A 222 0.02 14.13 -0.43
C TYR A 222 0.53 15.47 -1.00
N ARG A 223 1.34 16.21 -0.23
CA ARG A 223 1.93 17.49 -0.68
C ARG A 223 2.90 17.28 -1.84
N SER A 224 3.75 16.26 -1.75
CA SER A 224 4.73 15.96 -2.79
C SER A 224 4.07 15.54 -4.12
N PHE A 225 3.01 14.75 -4.05
CA PHE A 225 2.27 14.34 -5.25
C PHE A 225 1.56 15.54 -5.92
N LYS A 226 0.98 16.44 -5.13
CA LYS A 226 0.31 17.64 -5.68
C LYS A 226 1.30 18.52 -6.44
N ARG A 227 2.53 18.64 -5.95
CA ARG A 227 3.61 19.38 -6.65
C ARG A 227 3.98 18.70 -7.97
N LEU A 228 4.26 17.40 -7.94
CA LEU A 228 4.65 16.65 -9.15
C LEU A 228 3.55 16.59 -10.21
N LYS A 229 2.28 16.52 -9.78
CA LYS A 229 1.15 16.60 -10.72
C LYS A 229 1.04 17.99 -11.36
N ALA A 230 1.31 19.05 -10.61
CA ALA A 230 1.33 20.40 -11.15
C ALA A 230 2.49 20.62 -12.12
N GLU A 231 3.67 20.08 -11.83
CA GLU A 231 4.86 20.10 -12.70
C GLU A 231 4.61 19.31 -14.00
N ALA A 232 4.04 18.10 -13.92
CA ALA A 232 3.71 17.29 -15.10
C ALA A 232 2.60 17.91 -15.98
N GLY A 233 1.61 18.58 -15.38
CA GLY A 233 0.57 19.28 -16.15
C GLY A 233 1.09 20.57 -16.82
N ALA A 234 2.13 21.20 -16.28
CA ALA A 234 2.79 22.33 -16.91
C ALA A 234 3.62 21.87 -18.12
N GLU A 235 4.37 20.76 -18.00
CA GLU A 235 5.12 20.19 -19.12
C GLU A 235 4.22 19.72 -20.28
N GLU A 236 3.03 19.18 -20.00
CA GLU A 236 2.07 18.73 -21.00
C GLU A 236 1.46 19.93 -21.77
N ASN A 237 1.15 21.03 -21.06
CA ASN A 237 0.67 22.28 -21.68
C ASN A 237 1.75 22.96 -22.53
N ASP A 238 3.02 22.97 -22.07
CA ASP A 238 4.14 23.54 -22.85
C ASP A 238 4.39 22.76 -24.14
N VAL A 239 4.20 21.43 -24.16
CA VAL A 239 4.31 20.58 -25.34
C VAL A 239 3.16 20.87 -26.33
N ASP A 240 1.90 20.93 -25.83
CA ASP A 240 0.73 21.24 -26.68
C ASP A 240 0.80 22.66 -27.27
N GLU A 241 1.30 23.66 -26.53
CA GLU A 241 1.51 25.00 -27.04
C GLU A 241 2.61 25.02 -28.12
N SER A 242 3.70 24.29 -27.90
CA SER A 242 4.79 24.21 -28.89
C SER A 242 4.39 23.48 -30.18
N GLU A 243 3.58 22.41 -30.11
CA GLU A 243 3.04 21.72 -31.28
C GLU A 243 2.04 22.60 -32.04
N THR A 244 1.25 23.42 -31.36
CA THR A 244 0.29 24.34 -31.95
C THR A 244 1.00 25.52 -32.67
N GLU A 245 2.11 26.02 -32.13
CA GLU A 245 2.94 27.04 -32.77
C GLU A 245 3.59 26.51 -34.03
N VAL A 246 4.15 25.29 -34.03
CA VAL A 246 4.77 24.67 -35.20
C VAL A 246 3.76 24.45 -36.33
N VAL A 247 2.53 24.00 -36.02
CA VAL A 247 1.48 23.83 -37.05
C VAL A 247 1.01 25.15 -37.63
N ASN A 248 1.02 26.24 -36.89
CA ASN A 248 0.65 27.57 -37.38
C ASN A 248 1.75 28.23 -38.22
N GLU A 249 3.03 27.94 -37.97
CA GLU A 249 4.14 28.42 -38.77
C GLU A 249 4.23 27.69 -40.15
N GLU A 250 3.97 26.37 -40.20
CA GLU A 250 3.96 25.59 -41.45
C GLU A 250 2.72 25.86 -42.32
N GLY A 251 1.58 26.28 -41.73
CA GLY A 251 0.34 26.62 -42.47
C GLY A 251 0.31 28.02 -43.06
N GLY A 252 1.30 28.87 -42.76
CA GLY A 252 1.34 30.28 -43.20
C GLY A 252 1.93 30.57 -44.58
N ASP A 253 2.54 29.60 -45.27
CA ASP A 253 3.33 29.85 -46.51
C ASP A 253 2.69 29.35 -47.82
N GLU A 254 1.42 28.91 -47.83
CA GLU A 254 0.68 28.62 -49.05
C GLU A 254 -0.30 29.74 -49.40
N ALA A 255 0.25 30.83 -50.02
CA ALA A 255 -0.57 31.79 -50.77
C ALA A 255 -0.89 31.20 -52.17
N PRO A 256 -2.15 31.15 -52.64
CA PRO A 256 -2.49 30.64 -53.95
C PRO A 256 -2.05 31.65 -55.01
N SER A 257 -1.07 31.30 -55.84
CA SER A 257 -0.73 32.02 -57.07
C SER A 257 -1.84 31.84 -58.10
N THR A 258 -2.71 32.85 -58.16
CA THR A 258 -3.70 33.01 -59.24
C THR A 258 -2.97 33.35 -60.58
N HIS A 259 -2.80 32.37 -61.44
CA HIS A 259 -2.54 32.63 -62.86
C HIS A 259 -3.84 32.60 -63.61
N LEU A 260 -4.39 33.81 -63.85
CA LEU A 260 -5.26 34.09 -65.00
C LEU A 260 -4.47 33.91 -66.24
N ARG A 261 -4.87 33.08 -67.20
CA ARG A 261 -4.58 33.16 -68.60
C ARG A 261 -5.89 33.12 -69.36
N GLU A 262 -6.15 34.29 -69.96
CA GLU A 262 -7.04 34.43 -71.09
C GLU A 262 -6.53 33.60 -72.30
N VAL A 263 -7.36 32.92 -73.04
CA VAL A 263 -7.80 33.02 -74.42
C VAL A 263 -8.82 31.91 -74.68
#